data_d2b67d0e9ccec26bba69e520f735982d
#
_entry.id   d2b67d0e9ccec26bba69e520f735982d
#
_cell.length_a   1.000
_cell.length_b   1.000
_cell.length_c   1.000
_cell.angle_alpha   90.00
_cell.angle_beta   90.00
_cell.angle_gamma   90.00
#
_symmetry.space_group_name_H-M   'P 1'
#
loop_
_entity.id
_entity.type
_entity.pdbx_description
1 polymer ?
#
loop_
_entity_poly.entity_id
_entity_poly.type
_entity_poly.pdbx_seq_one_letter_code
_entity_poly.pdbx_strand_id
1 'polypeptide(L)'
;RTAAPVYTCGDFATNSGTCAASSGSGRKAAWTIHKALSGEDLFPKDQPAVAGPDMMRNALFQPAPSKHSEALPPSIRRHSFEEVRTGFPPDEICSYAATEATRCLSCGGCTFCDQCMVYCPEGVIVRDADGYRFDHSYCKGCGLCAEQCPRGGMAMINI
;
A
#
# COMPACT_ATOMS: atom_id res chain seq x y z
N ARG A 1 -10.20 40.61 -15.35
CA ARG A 1 -10.97 39.50 -14.80
C ARG A 1 -9.98 38.37 -14.48
N THR A 2 -9.67 38.17 -13.23
CA THR A 2 -8.92 36.99 -12.80
C THR A 2 -9.80 35.75 -13.05
N ALA A 3 -9.31 34.84 -13.88
CA ALA A 3 -10.02 33.57 -14.10
C ALA A 3 -10.13 32.81 -12.77
N ALA A 4 -11.32 32.28 -12.49
CA ALA A 4 -11.51 31.44 -11.31
C ALA A 4 -10.60 30.20 -11.42
N PRO A 5 -9.96 29.74 -10.33
CA PRO A 5 -9.13 28.56 -10.36
C PRO A 5 -9.99 27.32 -10.69
N VAL A 6 -9.48 26.48 -11.57
CA VAL A 6 -10.13 25.20 -11.93
C VAL A 6 -9.30 24.07 -11.35
N TYR A 7 -9.97 23.15 -10.65
CA TYR A 7 -9.35 21.99 -10.03
C TYR A 7 -9.79 20.72 -10.77
N THR A 8 -8.84 19.85 -11.06
CA THR A 8 -9.11 18.55 -11.70
C THR A 8 -8.71 17.42 -10.75
N CYS A 9 -9.46 16.33 -10.75
CA CYS A 9 -9.18 15.16 -9.90
C CYS A 9 -9.70 13.87 -10.55
N GLY A 10 -9.47 12.76 -9.89
CA GLY A 10 -9.84 11.43 -10.35
C GLY A 10 -9.04 10.99 -11.57
N ASP A 11 -9.58 10.04 -12.31
CA ASP A 11 -8.92 9.46 -13.49
C ASP A 11 -8.64 10.49 -14.59
N PHE A 12 -9.50 11.49 -14.70
CA PHE A 12 -9.27 12.60 -15.64
C PHE A 12 -7.93 13.31 -15.40
N ALA A 13 -7.51 13.43 -14.14
CA ALA A 13 -6.26 14.09 -13.78
C ALA A 13 -5.06 13.14 -13.67
N THR A 14 -5.29 11.89 -13.26
CA THR A 14 -4.21 10.97 -12.87
C THR A 14 -4.04 9.78 -13.81
N ASN A 15 -5.07 9.44 -14.58
CA ASN A 15 -5.12 8.27 -15.48
C ASN A 15 -4.69 6.95 -14.78
N SER A 16 -5.02 6.83 -13.48
CA SER A 16 -4.58 5.69 -12.66
C SER A 16 -5.46 4.45 -12.80
N GLY A 17 -6.69 4.60 -13.34
CA GLY A 17 -7.60 3.51 -13.66
C GLY A 17 -8.16 2.75 -12.44
N THR A 18 -8.06 3.31 -11.23
CA THR A 18 -8.56 2.65 -10.02
C THR A 18 -9.50 3.54 -9.20
N CYS A 19 -10.57 2.96 -8.66
CA CYS A 19 -11.51 3.69 -7.79
C CYS A 19 -10.81 4.27 -6.55
N ALA A 20 -9.86 3.55 -5.97
CA ALA A 20 -9.11 4.01 -4.80
C ALA A 20 -8.28 5.26 -5.11
N ALA A 21 -7.55 5.26 -6.23
CA ALA A 21 -6.75 6.42 -6.64
C ALA A 21 -7.62 7.62 -7.02
N SER A 22 -8.75 7.39 -7.70
CA SER A 22 -9.70 8.44 -8.05
C SER A 22 -10.32 9.08 -6.83
N SER A 23 -10.75 8.27 -5.84
CA SER A 23 -11.27 8.76 -4.56
C SER A 23 -10.22 9.53 -3.76
N GLY A 24 -8.98 9.02 -3.71
CA GLY A 24 -7.85 9.69 -3.05
C GLY A 24 -7.53 11.04 -3.71
N SER A 25 -7.54 11.10 -5.04
CA SER A 25 -7.35 12.33 -5.81
C SER A 25 -8.46 13.35 -5.51
N GLY A 26 -9.72 12.92 -5.47
CA GLY A 26 -10.85 13.76 -5.10
C GLY A 26 -10.73 14.36 -3.70
N ARG A 27 -10.31 13.56 -2.72
CA ARG A 27 -10.05 14.04 -1.35
C ARG A 27 -8.96 15.11 -1.33
N LYS A 28 -7.85 14.91 -2.03
CA LYS A 28 -6.78 15.91 -2.13
C LYS A 28 -7.25 17.20 -2.77
N ALA A 29 -8.05 17.12 -3.83
CA ALA A 29 -8.65 18.28 -4.46
C ALA A 29 -9.56 19.06 -3.49
N ALA A 30 -10.40 18.36 -2.73
CA ALA A 30 -11.27 18.98 -1.72
C ALA A 30 -10.46 19.71 -0.63
N TRP A 31 -9.39 19.14 -0.12
CA TRP A 31 -8.50 19.82 0.83
C TRP A 31 -7.83 21.05 0.22
N THR A 32 -7.41 20.97 -1.05
CA THR A 32 -6.80 22.11 -1.76
C THR A 32 -7.80 23.25 -1.93
N ILE A 33 -9.05 22.94 -2.31
CA ILE A 33 -10.14 23.91 -2.44
C ILE A 33 -10.45 24.52 -1.07
N HIS A 34 -10.58 23.71 -0.04
CA HIS A 34 -10.84 24.20 1.31
C HIS A 34 -9.77 25.19 1.77
N LYS A 35 -8.49 24.82 1.60
CA LYS A 35 -7.37 25.70 1.92
C LYS A 35 -7.41 27.01 1.14
N ALA A 36 -7.78 26.98 -0.14
CA ALA A 36 -7.88 28.17 -0.98
C ALA A 36 -9.03 29.10 -0.54
N LEU A 37 -10.12 28.56 -0.02
CA LEU A 37 -11.31 29.33 0.39
C LEU A 37 -11.26 29.80 1.84
N SER A 38 -10.76 28.97 2.76
CA SER A 38 -10.77 29.26 4.20
C SER A 38 -9.41 29.66 4.77
N GLY A 39 -8.33 29.39 4.05
CA GLY A 39 -6.95 29.54 4.54
C GLY A 39 -6.52 28.40 5.49
N GLU A 40 -7.42 27.50 5.87
CA GLU A 40 -7.12 26.39 6.77
C GLU A 40 -6.54 25.20 6.00
N ASP A 41 -5.46 24.62 6.51
CA ASP A 41 -4.82 23.46 5.91
C ASP A 41 -5.27 22.16 6.59
N LEU A 42 -6.09 21.39 5.89
CA LEU A 42 -6.61 20.09 6.33
C LEU A 42 -5.74 18.91 5.88
N PHE A 43 -4.63 19.15 5.18
CA PHE A 43 -3.72 18.05 4.81
C PHE A 43 -3.14 17.42 6.09
N PRO A 44 -3.16 16.09 6.20
CA PRO A 44 -2.51 15.40 7.30
C PRO A 44 -1.02 15.77 7.33
N LYS A 45 -0.55 16.29 8.48
CA LYS A 45 0.85 16.68 8.66
C LYS A 45 1.76 15.46 8.78
N ASP A 46 1.24 14.39 9.39
CA ASP A 46 1.94 13.12 9.58
C ASP A 46 1.27 12.06 8.70
N GLN A 47 1.80 11.85 7.51
CA GLN A 47 1.41 10.69 6.72
C GLN A 47 2.36 9.54 7.06
N PRO A 48 1.86 8.38 7.51
CA PRO A 48 2.70 7.21 7.69
C PRO A 48 3.37 6.87 6.36
N ALA A 49 4.65 6.52 6.43
CA ALA A 49 5.37 6.06 5.26
C ALA A 49 4.65 4.83 4.68
N VAL A 50 4.32 4.88 3.40
CA VAL A 50 3.73 3.74 2.69
C VAL A 50 4.87 2.87 2.20
N ALA A 51 4.88 1.60 2.62
CA ALA A 51 5.85 0.65 2.11
C ALA A 51 5.62 0.41 0.61
N GLY A 52 6.62 0.78 -0.20
CA GLY A 52 6.64 0.50 -1.63
C GLY A 52 7.23 -0.89 -1.93
N PRO A 53 7.08 -1.37 -3.18
CA PRO A 53 7.68 -2.64 -3.61
C PRO A 53 9.20 -2.70 -3.48
N ASP A 54 9.86 -1.56 -3.57
CA ASP A 54 11.30 -1.35 -3.40
C ASP A 54 11.78 -1.54 -1.95
N MET A 55 10.90 -1.33 -0.97
CA MET A 55 11.18 -1.54 0.45
C MET A 55 11.02 -3.01 0.87
N MET A 56 10.51 -3.86 -0.01
CA MET A 56 10.25 -5.26 0.29
C MET A 56 11.35 -6.16 -0.27
N ARG A 57 11.71 -7.18 0.50
CA ARG A 57 12.64 -8.22 0.03
C ARG A 57 11.89 -9.30 -0.74
N ASN A 58 11.50 -8.99 -1.96
CA ASN A 58 10.70 -9.87 -2.82
C ASN A 58 11.32 -11.27 -3.00
N ALA A 59 12.65 -11.37 -2.97
CA ALA A 59 13.36 -12.65 -3.08
C ALA A 59 13.06 -13.66 -1.95
N LEU A 60 12.52 -13.20 -0.83
CA LEU A 60 12.13 -14.06 0.29
C LEU A 60 10.73 -14.65 0.14
N PHE A 61 9.96 -14.22 -0.85
CA PHE A 61 8.60 -14.69 -1.07
C PHE A 61 8.52 -15.58 -2.30
N GLN A 62 7.78 -16.68 -2.17
CA GLN A 62 7.51 -17.55 -3.31
C GLN A 62 6.48 -16.88 -4.24
N PRO A 63 6.75 -16.78 -5.54
CA PRO A 63 5.78 -16.29 -6.50
C PRO A 63 4.52 -17.18 -6.50
N ALA A 64 3.36 -16.57 -6.38
CA ALA A 64 2.09 -17.26 -6.48
C ALA A 64 1.21 -16.55 -7.52
N PRO A 65 0.75 -17.25 -8.58
CA PRO A 65 -0.08 -16.66 -9.60
C PRO A 65 -1.44 -16.23 -9.02
N SER A 66 -1.94 -15.09 -9.46
CA SER A 66 -3.30 -14.67 -9.10
C SER A 66 -4.33 -15.56 -9.81
N LYS A 67 -5.39 -15.91 -9.11
CA LYS A 67 -6.55 -16.53 -9.73
C LYS A 67 -7.43 -15.47 -10.38
N HIS A 68 -7.95 -15.79 -11.54
CA HIS A 68 -8.89 -14.93 -12.25
C HIS A 68 -10.12 -15.75 -12.64
N SER A 69 -11.30 -15.13 -12.60
CA SER A 69 -12.50 -15.72 -13.19
C SER A 69 -12.32 -15.91 -14.70
N GLU A 70 -13.06 -16.83 -15.26
CA GLU A 70 -13.04 -17.05 -16.70
C GLU A 70 -13.46 -15.78 -17.47
N ALA A 71 -12.80 -15.55 -18.58
CA ALA A 71 -13.14 -14.45 -19.46
C ALA A 71 -14.04 -14.97 -20.60
N LEU A 72 -15.05 -14.19 -20.96
CA LEU A 72 -15.86 -14.48 -22.15
C LEU A 72 -14.95 -14.67 -23.38
N PRO A 73 -15.23 -15.65 -24.24
CA PRO A 73 -14.44 -15.90 -25.44
C PRO A 73 -14.48 -14.69 -26.38
N PRO A 74 -13.42 -14.45 -27.16
CA PRO A 74 -13.35 -13.32 -28.09
C PRO A 74 -14.53 -13.21 -29.08
N SER A 75 -15.12 -14.34 -29.46
CA SER A 75 -16.28 -14.39 -30.33
C SER A 75 -17.53 -13.71 -29.75
N ILE A 76 -17.72 -13.82 -28.42
CA ILE A 76 -18.83 -13.18 -27.71
C ILE A 76 -18.49 -11.71 -27.44
N ARG A 77 -17.28 -11.43 -26.97
CA ARG A 77 -16.87 -10.07 -26.62
C ARG A 77 -16.93 -9.06 -27.77
N ARG A 78 -16.81 -9.49 -28.97
CA ARG A 78 -16.91 -8.61 -30.16
C ARG A 78 -18.33 -8.10 -30.44
N HIS A 79 -19.34 -8.78 -29.91
CA HIS A 79 -20.74 -8.53 -30.20
C HIS A 79 -21.60 -8.24 -28.99
N SER A 80 -20.98 -8.09 -27.82
CA SER A 80 -21.66 -7.84 -26.54
C SER A 80 -20.94 -6.77 -25.74
N PHE A 81 -21.72 -6.02 -24.98
CA PHE A 81 -21.22 -5.10 -23.92
C PHE A 81 -21.26 -5.73 -22.52
N GLU A 82 -21.42 -7.05 -22.46
CA GLU A 82 -21.37 -7.77 -21.20
C GLU A 82 -19.97 -7.70 -20.56
N GLU A 83 -19.92 -7.87 -19.25
CA GLU A 83 -18.67 -7.93 -18.52
C GLU A 83 -17.76 -9.02 -19.07
N VAL A 84 -16.52 -8.67 -19.36
CA VAL A 84 -15.53 -9.59 -19.93
C VAL A 84 -15.23 -10.76 -19.00
N ARG A 85 -15.30 -10.53 -17.69
CA ARG A 85 -15.11 -11.56 -16.66
C ARG A 85 -16.41 -11.75 -15.90
N THR A 86 -16.90 -12.97 -15.88
CA THR A 86 -18.19 -13.32 -15.27
C THR A 86 -18.20 -13.32 -13.74
N GLY A 87 -17.03 -13.07 -13.13
CA GLY A 87 -16.87 -13.16 -11.68
C GLY A 87 -16.70 -14.62 -11.22
N PHE A 88 -16.84 -14.83 -9.91
CA PHE A 88 -16.83 -16.15 -9.29
C PHE A 88 -18.23 -16.53 -8.84
N PRO A 89 -18.60 -17.82 -8.87
CA PRO A 89 -19.84 -18.28 -8.30
C PRO A 89 -19.95 -17.86 -6.80
N PRO A 90 -21.13 -17.45 -6.32
CA PRO A 90 -21.31 -16.98 -4.95
C PRO A 90 -20.88 -17.98 -3.88
N ASP A 91 -21.03 -19.27 -4.14
CA ASP A 91 -20.62 -20.37 -3.27
C ASP A 91 -19.09 -20.58 -3.24
N GLU A 92 -18.37 -20.12 -4.27
CA GLU A 92 -16.91 -20.23 -4.34
C GLU A 92 -16.17 -18.97 -3.87
N ILE A 93 -16.86 -17.82 -3.74
CA ILE A 93 -16.24 -16.54 -3.43
C ILE A 93 -15.41 -16.61 -2.13
N CYS A 94 -15.92 -17.24 -1.07
CA CYS A 94 -15.21 -17.33 0.21
C CYS A 94 -13.92 -18.16 0.10
N SER A 95 -13.96 -19.29 -0.60
CA SER A 95 -12.78 -20.13 -0.81
C SER A 95 -11.75 -19.47 -1.69
N TYR A 96 -12.20 -18.76 -2.71
CA TYR A 96 -11.37 -17.94 -3.58
C TYR A 96 -10.69 -16.81 -2.80
N ALA A 97 -11.46 -16.04 -2.03
CA ALA A 97 -10.94 -14.95 -1.21
C ALA A 97 -9.91 -15.45 -0.18
N ALA A 98 -10.16 -16.58 0.47
CA ALA A 98 -9.21 -17.20 1.39
C ALA A 98 -7.91 -17.58 0.67
N THR A 99 -7.98 -18.15 -0.54
CA THR A 99 -6.80 -18.49 -1.34
C THR A 99 -6.02 -17.24 -1.75
N GLU A 100 -6.69 -16.19 -2.23
CA GLU A 100 -6.03 -14.94 -2.60
C GLU A 100 -5.45 -14.22 -1.37
N ALA A 101 -6.08 -14.31 -0.21
CA ALA A 101 -5.56 -13.73 1.03
C ALA A 101 -4.21 -14.34 1.45
N THR A 102 -3.94 -15.60 1.12
CA THR A 102 -2.63 -16.23 1.40
C THR A 102 -1.47 -15.59 0.63
N ARG A 103 -1.76 -14.89 -0.45
CA ARG A 103 -0.76 -14.15 -1.25
C ARG A 103 -0.44 -12.78 -0.69
N CYS A 104 -1.16 -12.34 0.35
CA CYS A 104 -0.94 -11.04 0.97
C CYS A 104 0.43 -10.99 1.64
N LEU A 105 1.26 -10.04 1.23
CA LEU A 105 2.59 -9.85 1.79
C LEU A 105 2.60 -8.95 3.03
N SER A 106 1.45 -8.43 3.46
CA SER A 106 1.33 -7.48 4.60
C SER A 106 2.35 -6.33 4.52
N CYS A 107 2.44 -5.69 3.33
CA CYS A 107 3.41 -4.65 3.04
C CYS A 107 3.36 -3.52 4.08
N GLY A 108 4.50 -3.18 4.68
CA GLY A 108 4.60 -2.20 5.75
C GLY A 108 4.11 -2.67 7.13
N GLY A 109 3.45 -3.84 7.19
CA GLY A 109 2.98 -4.42 8.44
C GLY A 109 4.07 -5.25 9.14
N CYS A 110 4.24 -5.05 10.46
CA CYS A 110 5.09 -5.92 11.26
C CYS A 110 4.42 -7.27 11.46
N THR A 111 5.15 -8.37 11.17
CA THR A 111 4.68 -9.75 11.36
C THR A 111 5.46 -10.49 12.45
N PHE A 112 6.17 -9.75 13.29
CA PHE A 112 6.94 -10.29 14.42
C PHE A 112 7.93 -11.40 14.03
N CYS A 113 8.60 -11.25 12.88
CA CYS A 113 9.57 -12.22 12.35
C CYS A 113 10.96 -12.14 12.98
N ASP A 114 11.20 -11.20 13.89
CA ASP A 114 12.43 -10.97 14.65
C ASP A 114 13.69 -10.64 13.82
N GLN A 115 13.60 -10.54 12.49
CA GLN A 115 14.76 -10.27 11.63
C GLN A 115 15.51 -8.99 12.04
N CYS A 116 14.77 -7.90 12.33
CA CYS A 116 15.37 -6.64 12.76
C CYS A 116 16.16 -6.80 14.08
N MET A 117 15.66 -7.62 15.00
CA MET A 117 16.29 -7.87 16.29
C MET A 117 17.54 -8.76 16.13
N VAL A 118 17.43 -9.83 15.34
CA VAL A 118 18.50 -10.80 15.10
C VAL A 118 19.70 -10.17 14.38
N TYR A 119 19.42 -9.29 13.40
CA TYR A 119 20.48 -8.63 12.62
C TYR A 119 21.01 -7.35 13.24
N CYS A 120 20.50 -6.92 14.40
CA CYS A 120 21.00 -5.72 15.07
C CYS A 120 22.35 -6.02 15.73
N PRO A 121 23.48 -5.44 15.26
CA PRO A 121 24.80 -5.73 15.82
C PRO A 121 24.97 -5.21 17.26
N GLU A 122 24.23 -4.18 17.64
CA GLU A 122 24.28 -3.56 18.96
C GLU A 122 23.27 -4.18 19.94
N GLY A 123 22.37 -5.06 19.47
CA GLY A 123 21.34 -5.69 20.31
C GLY A 123 20.34 -4.71 20.93
N VAL A 124 20.14 -3.55 20.31
CA VAL A 124 19.30 -2.45 20.83
C VAL A 124 17.81 -2.59 20.51
N ILE A 125 17.40 -3.66 19.83
CA ILE A 125 16.02 -3.92 19.45
C ILE A 125 15.49 -5.05 20.31
N VAL A 126 14.44 -4.75 21.06
CA VAL A 126 13.82 -5.70 21.99
C VAL A 126 12.36 -5.88 21.60
N ARG A 127 11.91 -7.14 21.54
CA ARG A 127 10.51 -7.46 21.31
C ARG A 127 9.67 -7.15 22.55
N ASP A 128 8.54 -6.48 22.33
CA ASP A 128 7.55 -6.16 23.34
C ASP A 128 6.21 -6.83 22.98
N ALA A 129 5.20 -6.71 23.84
CA ALA A 129 3.86 -7.28 23.61
C ALA A 129 3.20 -6.69 22.35
N ASP A 130 3.41 -5.41 22.08
CA ASP A 130 2.75 -4.66 21.01
C ASP A 130 3.68 -4.36 19.82
N GLY A 131 4.95 -4.80 19.85
CA GLY A 131 5.89 -4.50 18.78
C GLY A 131 7.35 -4.68 19.15
N TYR A 132 8.18 -3.80 18.61
CA TYR A 132 9.59 -3.73 18.92
C TYR A 132 9.93 -2.35 19.47
N ARG A 133 10.71 -2.34 20.53
CA ARG A 133 11.27 -1.14 21.14
C ARG A 133 12.73 -1.00 20.76
N PHE A 134 13.15 0.23 20.48
CA PHE A 134 14.51 0.58 20.08
C PHE A 134 15.18 1.45 21.15
N ASP A 135 16.36 1.07 21.57
CA ASP A 135 17.20 1.94 22.39
C ASP A 135 18.05 2.82 21.48
N HIS A 136 17.55 4.00 21.19
CA HIS A 136 18.22 4.96 20.31
C HIS A 136 19.52 5.54 20.92
N SER A 137 19.76 5.42 22.23
CA SER A 137 20.98 5.91 22.87
C SER A 137 22.22 5.11 22.49
N TYR A 138 22.03 3.84 22.15
CA TYR A 138 23.08 2.94 21.68
C TYR A 138 23.05 2.64 20.19
N CYS A 139 21.96 2.99 19.51
CA CYS A 139 21.79 2.75 18.08
C CYS A 139 22.84 3.52 17.24
N LYS A 140 23.53 2.82 16.35
CA LYS A 140 24.54 3.42 15.44
C LYS A 140 23.97 3.87 14.09
N GLY A 141 22.68 3.69 13.84
CA GLY A 141 22.04 4.08 12.59
C GLY A 141 22.51 3.28 11.37
N CYS A 142 22.97 2.03 11.57
CA CYS A 142 23.56 1.21 10.48
C CYS A 142 22.56 0.77 9.40
N GLY A 143 21.24 0.86 9.64
CA GLY A 143 20.19 0.54 8.68
C GLY A 143 19.91 -0.95 8.48
N LEU A 144 20.67 -1.87 9.08
CA LEU A 144 20.47 -3.31 8.89
C LEU A 144 19.06 -3.78 9.26
N CYS A 145 18.43 -3.20 10.26
CA CYS A 145 17.06 -3.53 10.65
C CYS A 145 16.03 -3.19 9.54
N ALA A 146 16.23 -2.08 8.85
CA ALA A 146 15.39 -1.69 7.71
C ALA A 146 15.68 -2.57 6.49
N GLU A 147 16.97 -2.79 6.17
CA GLU A 147 17.40 -3.64 5.05
C GLU A 147 16.92 -5.08 5.20
N GLN A 148 16.94 -5.64 6.40
CA GLN A 148 16.55 -7.02 6.65
C GLN A 148 15.04 -7.19 6.88
N CYS A 149 14.26 -6.12 6.90
CA CYS A 149 12.82 -6.23 7.07
C CYS A 149 12.16 -6.80 5.79
N PRO A 150 11.61 -8.02 5.80
CA PRO A 150 11.08 -8.63 4.58
C PRO A 150 9.85 -7.91 4.05
N ARG A 151 9.16 -7.13 4.90
CA ARG A 151 7.89 -6.49 4.59
C ARG A 151 7.94 -4.96 4.51
N GLY A 152 9.14 -4.38 4.59
CA GLY A 152 9.30 -2.94 4.57
C GLY A 152 8.64 -2.19 5.74
N GLY A 153 8.44 -2.88 6.87
CA GLY A 153 7.86 -2.29 8.07
C GLY A 153 8.83 -1.44 8.90
N MET A 154 10.07 -1.33 8.45
CA MET A 154 11.14 -0.53 9.07
C MET A 154 11.67 0.47 8.05
N ALA A 155 11.86 1.70 8.47
CA ALA A 155 12.48 2.73 7.64
C ALA A 155 13.53 3.50 8.44
N MET A 156 14.57 3.95 7.76
CA MET A 156 15.52 4.90 8.31
C MET A 156 14.94 6.31 8.18
N ILE A 157 15.01 7.07 9.24
CA ILE A 157 14.66 8.49 9.25
C ILE A 157 15.93 9.32 9.57
N ASN A 158 16.11 10.39 8.85
CA ASN A 158 17.13 11.37 9.20
C ASN A 158 16.58 12.23 10.34
N ILE A 159 17.26 12.19 11.48
CA ILE A 159 16.95 12.99 12.66
C ILE A 159 17.77 14.27 12.58
#